data_e9267ce467375ed1f1ffde57beff3cc7
#
_entry.id   e9267ce467375ed1f1ffde57beff3cc7
#
_cell.length_a   1.000
_cell.length_b   1.000
_cell.length_c   1.000
_cell.angle_alpha   90.00
_cell.angle_beta   90.00
_cell.angle_gamma   90.00
#
_symmetry.space_group_name_H-M   'P 1'
#
loop_
_entity.id
_entity.type
_entity.pdbx_description
1 polymer ?
#
loop_
_entity_poly.entity_id
_entity_poly.type
_entity_poly.pdbx_seq_one_letter_code
_entity_poly.pdbx_strand_id
1 'polypeptide(L)'
;MTGKVYLVGAGPGDSKLITMRAVELIQKADVVLYDRLVSKKIVSMIPKTAKKVYVGRSVGDDTSHQNGTNDLMVEYAKSTKHVVRLKGGDPIIFGRGGEEAEFLKSFNVKYEIVPGITSGIGSATYAGIPLTHRKYASSVVFVTGHEDPEKNEEIVKWKKLAKSVDTIVIMMGLSRLGIISK
;
A
#
# COMPACT_ATOMS: atom_id res chain seq x y z
N MET A 1 -18.06 2.23 -22.94
CA MET A 1 -16.91 3.02 -22.37
C MET A 1 -16.40 2.26 -21.18
N THR A 2 -15.12 1.93 -21.16
CA THR A 2 -14.49 1.30 -19.98
C THR A 2 -14.35 2.34 -18.87
N GLY A 3 -14.66 1.97 -17.65
CA GLY A 3 -14.46 2.81 -16.47
C GLY A 3 -12.99 3.05 -16.16
N LYS A 4 -12.72 3.74 -15.06
CA LYS A 4 -11.37 4.06 -14.58
C LYS A 4 -11.14 3.44 -13.20
N VAL A 5 -9.97 2.85 -13.01
CA VAL A 5 -9.52 2.32 -11.72
C VAL A 5 -8.64 3.35 -11.01
N TYR A 6 -8.89 3.58 -9.74
CA TYR A 6 -8.11 4.44 -8.88
C TYR A 6 -7.40 3.59 -7.82
N LEU A 7 -6.07 3.53 -7.87
CA LEU A 7 -5.24 2.90 -6.85
C LEU A 7 -4.97 3.93 -5.76
N VAL A 8 -5.66 3.82 -4.64
CA VAL A 8 -5.76 4.89 -3.64
C VAL A 8 -5.14 4.48 -2.33
N GLY A 9 -4.21 5.29 -1.83
CA GLY A 9 -3.64 5.14 -0.50
C GLY A 9 -4.60 5.61 0.59
N ALA A 10 -4.88 4.71 1.54
CA ALA A 10 -5.73 4.99 2.69
C ALA A 10 -4.98 5.62 3.87
N GLY A 11 -3.65 5.76 3.77
CA GLY A 11 -2.83 6.22 4.88
C GLY A 11 -2.56 5.14 5.94
N PRO A 12 -1.92 5.50 7.06
CA PRO A 12 -1.37 4.55 8.04
C PRO A 12 -2.41 3.99 9.04
N GLY A 13 -3.68 4.34 8.88
CA GLY A 13 -4.77 3.83 9.73
C GLY A 13 -5.60 4.92 10.40
N ASP A 14 -5.01 6.05 10.80
CA ASP A 14 -5.78 7.21 11.27
C ASP A 14 -6.54 7.83 10.10
N SER A 15 -7.86 7.90 10.22
CA SER A 15 -8.73 8.48 9.20
C SER A 15 -8.50 9.97 8.95
N LYS A 16 -7.85 10.68 9.88
CA LYS A 16 -7.47 12.09 9.71
C LYS A 16 -6.25 12.27 8.79
N LEU A 17 -5.52 11.20 8.52
CA LEU A 17 -4.35 11.18 7.64
C LEU A 17 -4.67 10.72 6.22
N ILE A 18 -5.94 10.50 5.90
CA ILE A 18 -6.36 10.24 4.53
C ILE A 18 -6.28 11.52 3.70
N THR A 19 -5.88 11.42 2.44
CA THR A 19 -5.82 12.60 1.57
C THR A 19 -7.23 13.03 1.14
N MET A 20 -7.44 14.33 0.93
CA MET A 20 -8.72 14.84 0.41
C MET A 20 -9.09 14.18 -0.92
N ARG A 21 -8.10 13.96 -1.80
CA ARG A 21 -8.32 13.27 -3.08
C ARG A 21 -8.83 11.85 -2.89
N ALA A 22 -8.30 11.12 -1.93
CA ALA A 22 -8.78 9.79 -1.60
C ALA A 22 -10.25 9.82 -1.14
N VAL A 23 -10.62 10.76 -0.26
CA VAL A 23 -11.99 10.93 0.20
C VAL A 23 -12.94 11.23 -0.96
N GLU A 24 -12.58 12.17 -1.83
CA GLU A 24 -13.40 12.51 -3.02
C GLU A 24 -13.68 11.29 -3.90
N LEU A 25 -12.65 10.47 -4.13
CA LEU A 25 -12.77 9.27 -4.97
C LEU A 25 -13.60 8.18 -4.31
N ILE A 26 -13.42 7.97 -3.01
CA ILE A 26 -14.25 7.02 -2.23
C ILE A 26 -15.72 7.42 -2.30
N GLN A 27 -16.03 8.72 -2.16
CA GLN A 27 -17.41 9.22 -2.19
C GLN A 27 -18.07 9.11 -3.56
N LYS A 28 -17.29 9.10 -4.65
CA LYS A 28 -17.77 8.96 -6.04
C LYS A 28 -17.70 7.54 -6.58
N ALA A 29 -17.20 6.59 -5.79
CA ALA A 29 -16.98 5.21 -6.26
C ALA A 29 -18.29 4.47 -6.50
N ASP A 30 -18.34 3.71 -7.59
CA ASP A 30 -19.37 2.68 -7.81
C ASP A 30 -19.00 1.39 -7.08
N VAL A 31 -17.68 1.07 -7.06
CA VAL A 31 -17.13 -0.12 -6.40
C VAL A 31 -15.85 0.25 -5.66
N VAL A 32 -15.71 -0.24 -4.43
CA VAL A 32 -14.48 -0.10 -3.63
C VAL A 32 -13.97 -1.49 -3.24
N LEU A 33 -12.80 -1.85 -3.79
CA LEU A 33 -12.05 -3.04 -3.38
C LEU A 33 -11.06 -2.62 -2.27
N TYR A 34 -11.09 -3.28 -1.12
CA TYR A 34 -10.23 -2.93 0.02
C TYR A 34 -9.66 -4.15 0.71
N ASP A 35 -8.48 -4.00 1.31
CA ASP A 35 -7.78 -5.07 2.03
C ASP A 35 -7.82 -4.90 3.55
N ARG A 36 -7.20 -5.86 4.26
CA ARG A 36 -7.15 -5.94 5.72
C ARG A 36 -6.48 -4.73 6.40
N LEU A 37 -5.58 -4.04 5.70
CA LEU A 37 -4.80 -2.93 6.27
C LEU A 37 -5.56 -1.61 6.27
N VAL A 38 -6.69 -1.54 5.57
CA VAL A 38 -7.56 -0.35 5.59
C VAL A 38 -8.37 -0.34 6.88
N SER A 39 -8.27 0.75 7.65
CA SER A 39 -8.96 0.84 8.94
C SER A 39 -10.48 0.87 8.79
N LYS A 40 -11.19 0.31 9.79
CA LYS A 40 -12.66 0.27 9.81
C LYS A 40 -13.29 1.67 9.68
N LYS A 41 -12.64 2.71 10.25
CA LYS A 41 -13.09 4.10 10.13
C LYS A 41 -13.07 4.57 8.67
N ILE A 42 -12.05 4.23 7.91
CA ILE A 42 -11.97 4.58 6.48
C ILE A 42 -12.95 3.74 5.66
N VAL A 43 -13.09 2.45 5.93
CA VAL A 43 -14.10 1.59 5.28
C VAL A 43 -15.53 2.12 5.53
N SER A 44 -15.80 2.73 6.69
CA SER A 44 -17.11 3.34 6.99
C SER A 44 -17.40 4.61 6.17
N MET A 45 -16.39 5.25 5.57
CA MET A 45 -16.57 6.39 4.66
C MET A 45 -17.11 5.99 3.29
N ILE A 46 -17.07 4.71 2.93
CA ILE A 46 -17.59 4.23 1.65
C ILE A 46 -19.12 4.38 1.63
N PRO A 47 -19.69 5.07 0.64
CA PRO A 47 -21.13 5.29 0.55
C PRO A 47 -21.91 3.97 0.54
N LYS A 48 -23.15 4.02 1.04
CA LYS A 48 -24.06 2.84 1.00
C LYS A 48 -24.41 2.45 -0.44
N THR A 49 -24.32 3.38 -1.38
CA THR A 49 -24.57 3.18 -2.80
C THR A 49 -23.44 2.45 -3.51
N ALA A 50 -22.23 2.48 -2.97
CA ALA A 50 -21.08 1.80 -3.55
C ALA A 50 -21.00 0.33 -3.11
N LYS A 51 -20.64 -0.55 -4.05
CA LYS A 51 -20.38 -1.95 -3.75
C LYS A 51 -19.06 -2.07 -3.00
N LYS A 52 -19.07 -2.69 -1.82
CA LYS A 52 -17.87 -2.96 -1.01
C LYS A 52 -17.37 -4.37 -1.28
N VAL A 53 -16.12 -4.50 -1.71
CA VAL A 53 -15.50 -5.80 -2.01
C VAL A 53 -14.25 -5.95 -1.16
N TYR A 54 -14.27 -6.89 -0.23
CA TYR A 54 -13.09 -7.23 0.55
C TYR A 54 -12.17 -8.15 -0.26
N VAL A 55 -10.92 -7.75 -0.42
CA VAL A 55 -9.89 -8.49 -1.17
C VAL A 55 -8.64 -8.76 -0.32
N GLY A 56 -8.79 -8.67 1.01
CA GLY A 56 -7.69 -8.93 1.94
C GLY A 56 -7.31 -10.40 1.98
N ARG A 57 -6.00 -10.67 2.17
CA ARG A 57 -5.46 -12.01 2.34
C ARG A 57 -5.47 -12.41 3.81
N SER A 58 -5.73 -13.68 4.07
CA SER A 58 -5.35 -14.34 5.32
C SER A 58 -3.89 -14.78 5.26
N VAL A 59 -3.24 -14.91 6.43
CA VAL A 59 -1.88 -15.45 6.49
C VAL A 59 -1.93 -16.91 6.03
N GLY A 60 -1.21 -17.24 4.95
CA GLY A 60 -1.22 -18.57 4.35
C GLY A 60 -1.98 -18.68 3.02
N ASP A 61 -2.65 -17.62 2.55
CA ASP A 61 -3.30 -17.64 1.24
C ASP A 61 -2.26 -17.59 0.09
N ASP A 62 -2.45 -18.44 -0.90
CA ASP A 62 -1.60 -18.61 -2.07
C ASP A 62 -1.58 -17.36 -2.98
N THR A 63 -0.54 -17.26 -3.83
CA THR A 63 -0.34 -16.17 -4.82
C THR A 63 -1.48 -16.04 -5.84
N SER A 64 -2.31 -17.09 -6.01
CA SER A 64 -3.49 -17.08 -6.87
C SER A 64 -4.49 -15.95 -6.56
N HIS A 65 -4.58 -15.50 -5.30
CA HIS A 65 -5.47 -14.41 -4.89
C HIS A 65 -5.08 -13.01 -5.42
N GLN A 66 -3.79 -12.78 -5.74
CA GLN A 66 -3.42 -11.49 -6.37
C GLN A 66 -3.98 -11.39 -7.78
N ASN A 67 -3.93 -12.49 -8.52
CA ASN A 67 -4.56 -12.55 -9.85
C ASN A 67 -6.07 -12.31 -9.72
N GLY A 68 -6.73 -12.91 -8.73
CA GLY A 68 -8.15 -12.66 -8.47
C GLY A 68 -8.49 -11.20 -8.18
N THR A 69 -7.67 -10.46 -7.41
CA THR A 69 -7.89 -9.03 -7.17
C THR A 69 -7.71 -8.19 -8.43
N ASN A 70 -6.69 -8.50 -9.23
CA ASN A 70 -6.41 -7.82 -10.48
C ASN A 70 -7.54 -8.05 -11.50
N ASP A 71 -8.01 -9.29 -11.63
CA ASP A 71 -9.12 -9.65 -12.51
C ASP A 71 -10.41 -8.94 -12.11
N LEU A 72 -10.71 -8.85 -10.82
CA LEU A 72 -11.86 -8.10 -10.31
C LEU A 72 -11.79 -6.61 -10.66
N MET A 73 -10.62 -5.98 -10.57
CA MET A 73 -10.47 -4.58 -10.98
C MET A 73 -10.82 -4.38 -12.47
N VAL A 74 -10.35 -5.28 -13.33
CA VAL A 74 -10.65 -5.24 -14.78
C VAL A 74 -12.12 -5.51 -15.04
N GLU A 75 -12.73 -6.51 -14.37
CA GLU A 75 -14.13 -6.85 -14.50
C GLU A 75 -15.03 -5.67 -14.12
N TYR A 76 -14.81 -5.06 -12.96
CA TYR A 76 -15.58 -3.90 -12.54
C TYR A 76 -15.37 -2.69 -13.45
N ALA A 77 -14.14 -2.46 -13.95
CA ALA A 77 -13.91 -1.38 -14.90
C ALA A 77 -14.63 -1.54 -16.24
N LYS A 78 -15.04 -2.77 -16.62
CA LYS A 78 -15.87 -3.00 -17.80
C LYS A 78 -17.34 -2.65 -17.59
N SER A 79 -17.82 -2.72 -16.35
CA SER A 79 -19.25 -2.58 -16.00
C SER A 79 -19.61 -1.30 -15.26
N THR A 80 -18.62 -0.60 -14.66
CA THR A 80 -18.83 0.62 -13.87
C THR A 80 -17.89 1.74 -14.29
N LYS A 81 -18.18 3.00 -13.85
CA LYS A 81 -17.36 4.18 -14.22
C LYS A 81 -16.17 4.40 -13.28
N HIS A 82 -16.39 4.21 -11.98
CA HIS A 82 -15.43 4.56 -10.94
C HIS A 82 -15.15 3.37 -10.02
N VAL A 83 -14.02 2.71 -10.23
CA VAL A 83 -13.53 1.60 -9.38
C VAL A 83 -12.41 2.11 -8.51
N VAL A 84 -12.53 2.00 -7.19
CA VAL A 84 -11.49 2.37 -6.23
C VAL A 84 -10.86 1.12 -5.65
N ARG A 85 -9.56 0.94 -5.83
CA ARG A 85 -8.73 -0.01 -5.09
C ARG A 85 -8.09 0.71 -3.91
N LEU A 86 -8.65 0.55 -2.74
CA LEU A 86 -8.21 1.20 -1.52
C LEU A 86 -7.18 0.33 -0.79
N LYS A 87 -5.99 0.88 -0.55
CA LYS A 87 -4.80 0.18 -0.04
C LYS A 87 -4.30 0.83 1.25
N GLY A 88 -3.93 0.05 2.25
CA GLY A 88 -3.30 0.60 3.45
C GLY A 88 -1.98 1.32 3.13
N GLY A 89 -1.71 2.43 3.81
CA GLY A 89 -0.52 3.24 3.57
C GLY A 89 -0.54 3.97 2.23
N ASP A 90 0.53 3.79 1.46
CA ASP A 90 0.72 4.28 0.10
C ASP A 90 0.64 3.13 -0.91
N PRO A 91 0.06 3.30 -2.11
CA PRO A 91 -0.08 2.22 -3.08
C PRO A 91 1.25 1.68 -3.62
N ILE A 92 2.29 2.54 -3.68
CA ILE A 92 3.57 2.22 -4.32
C ILE A 92 4.62 1.74 -3.30
N ILE A 93 4.59 2.26 -2.08
CA ILE A 93 5.56 1.87 -1.05
C ILE A 93 5.14 0.54 -0.42
N PHE A 94 5.73 -0.56 -0.88
CA PHE A 94 5.44 -1.95 -0.49
C PHE A 94 3.96 -2.35 -0.62
N GLY A 95 3.22 -1.62 -1.45
CA GLY A 95 1.78 -1.82 -1.68
C GLY A 95 1.47 -2.61 -2.96
N ARG A 96 2.45 -3.00 -3.77
CA ARG A 96 2.27 -3.69 -5.06
C ARG A 96 1.43 -2.90 -6.08
N GLY A 97 1.28 -1.58 -5.88
CA GLY A 97 0.49 -0.74 -6.79
C GLY A 97 1.10 -0.63 -8.19
N GLY A 98 2.44 -0.77 -8.33
CA GLY A 98 3.11 -0.87 -9.62
C GLY A 98 2.65 -2.10 -10.41
N GLU A 99 2.63 -3.27 -9.79
CA GLU A 99 2.16 -4.53 -10.39
C GLU A 99 0.68 -4.44 -10.80
N GLU A 100 -0.17 -3.88 -9.92
CA GLU A 100 -1.60 -3.64 -10.22
C GLU A 100 -1.75 -2.68 -11.42
N ALA A 101 -0.94 -1.63 -11.50
CA ALA A 101 -0.95 -0.67 -12.61
C ALA A 101 -0.50 -1.30 -13.95
N GLU A 102 0.56 -2.12 -13.93
CA GLU A 102 1.03 -2.88 -15.09
C GLU A 102 -0.06 -3.83 -15.61
N PHE A 103 -0.72 -4.54 -14.69
CA PHE A 103 -1.82 -5.43 -15.04
C PHE A 103 -2.99 -4.67 -15.70
N LEU A 104 -3.43 -3.57 -15.10
CA LEU A 104 -4.50 -2.73 -15.67
C LEU A 104 -4.13 -2.21 -17.06
N LYS A 105 -2.87 -1.81 -17.25
CA LYS A 105 -2.36 -1.35 -18.54
C LYS A 105 -2.40 -2.46 -19.61
N SER A 106 -2.06 -3.70 -19.26
CA SER A 106 -2.10 -4.84 -20.20
C SER A 106 -3.52 -5.13 -20.72
N PHE A 107 -4.55 -4.76 -19.96
CA PHE A 107 -5.96 -4.86 -20.35
C PHE A 107 -6.54 -3.56 -20.92
N ASN A 108 -5.71 -2.54 -21.21
CA ASN A 108 -6.12 -1.22 -21.69
C ASN A 108 -7.13 -0.51 -20.75
N VAL A 109 -7.10 -0.80 -19.46
CA VAL A 109 -7.92 -0.14 -18.44
C VAL A 109 -7.22 1.15 -18.01
N LYS A 110 -7.95 2.28 -18.05
CA LYS A 110 -7.44 3.57 -17.55
C LYS A 110 -7.31 3.51 -16.03
N TYR A 111 -6.20 4.01 -15.49
CA TYR A 111 -6.00 4.09 -14.06
C TYR A 111 -5.39 5.41 -13.62
N GLU A 112 -5.47 5.68 -12.33
CA GLU A 112 -4.81 6.79 -11.63
C GLU A 112 -4.30 6.27 -10.29
N ILE A 113 -3.08 6.69 -9.92
CA ILE A 113 -2.50 6.36 -8.62
C ILE A 113 -2.61 7.60 -7.73
N VAL A 114 -3.20 7.43 -6.56
CA VAL A 114 -3.38 8.49 -5.57
C VAL A 114 -2.55 8.16 -4.34
N PRO A 115 -1.55 8.98 -4.00
CA PRO A 115 -0.66 8.69 -2.88
C PRO A 115 -1.40 8.67 -1.54
N GLY A 116 -0.82 7.97 -0.59
CA GLY A 116 -1.20 7.99 0.81
C GLY A 116 0.03 8.09 1.70
N ILE A 117 -0.16 8.41 2.98
CA ILE A 117 0.94 8.44 3.94
C ILE A 117 1.31 6.99 4.27
N THR A 118 2.53 6.57 3.91
CA THR A 118 3.03 5.25 4.31
C THR A 118 3.19 5.16 5.83
N SER A 119 2.95 3.98 6.40
CA SER A 119 3.09 3.76 7.85
C SER A 119 4.49 4.05 8.38
N GLY A 120 5.53 3.88 7.57
CA GLY A 120 6.90 4.21 7.98
C GLY A 120 7.10 5.70 8.28
N ILE A 121 6.45 6.59 7.51
CA ILE A 121 6.45 8.03 7.80
C ILE A 121 5.47 8.35 8.94
N GLY A 122 4.23 7.85 8.84
CA GLY A 122 3.18 8.17 9.80
C GLY A 122 3.52 7.76 11.22
N SER A 123 4.07 6.56 11.42
CA SER A 123 4.46 6.04 12.74
C SER A 123 5.63 6.82 13.33
N ALA A 124 6.68 7.10 12.55
CA ALA A 124 7.83 7.86 13.01
C ALA A 124 7.42 9.27 13.43
N THR A 125 6.60 9.96 12.62
CA THR A 125 6.10 11.30 12.91
C THR A 125 5.26 11.32 14.20
N TYR A 126 4.35 10.37 14.39
CA TYR A 126 3.53 10.30 15.61
C TYR A 126 4.33 9.93 16.85
N ALA A 127 5.45 9.20 16.69
CA ALA A 127 6.39 8.91 17.77
C ALA A 127 7.35 10.07 18.08
N GLY A 128 7.28 11.18 17.31
CA GLY A 128 8.23 12.29 17.44
C GLY A 128 9.65 11.96 16.97
N ILE A 129 9.80 10.93 16.13
CA ILE A 129 11.10 10.50 15.60
C ILE A 129 11.32 11.13 14.21
N PRO A 130 12.26 12.08 14.07
CA PRO A 130 12.58 12.65 12.77
C PRO A 130 13.34 11.64 11.92
N LEU A 131 12.86 11.36 10.70
CA LEU A 131 13.53 10.48 9.75
C LEU A 131 14.73 11.19 9.08
N THR A 132 14.69 12.52 9.00
CA THR A 132 15.79 13.37 8.54
C THR A 132 16.02 14.51 9.52
N HIS A 133 17.26 14.97 9.63
CA HIS A 133 17.61 16.08 10.50
C HIS A 133 18.84 16.80 9.95
N ARG A 134 18.80 18.13 9.83
CA ARG A 134 19.90 18.93 9.21
C ARG A 134 21.30 18.62 9.74
N LYS A 135 21.41 18.27 11.02
CA LYS A 135 22.69 18.00 11.68
C LYS A 135 23.06 16.52 11.72
N TYR A 136 22.09 15.61 11.67
CA TYR A 136 22.31 14.19 12.01
C TYR A 136 21.93 13.20 10.92
N ALA A 137 20.98 13.54 10.03
CA ALA A 137 20.48 12.59 9.04
C ALA A 137 20.05 13.30 7.75
N SER A 138 20.82 13.12 6.69
CA SER A 138 20.56 13.68 5.36
C SER A 138 19.93 12.67 4.41
N SER A 139 19.91 11.40 4.82
CA SER A 139 19.38 10.29 4.00
C SER A 139 18.43 9.39 4.79
N VAL A 140 17.41 8.87 4.11
CA VAL A 140 16.48 7.88 4.64
C VAL A 140 16.19 6.82 3.58
N VAL A 141 16.17 5.57 3.98
CA VAL A 141 15.79 4.45 3.11
C VAL A 141 14.68 3.65 3.73
N PHE A 142 13.72 3.21 2.90
CA PHE A 142 12.67 2.26 3.26
C PHE A 142 13.04 0.89 2.74
N VAL A 143 13.10 -0.11 3.62
CA VAL A 143 13.42 -1.49 3.27
C VAL A 143 12.38 -2.44 3.82
N THR A 144 12.19 -3.58 3.14
CA THR A 144 11.39 -4.66 3.70
C THR A 144 12.26 -5.53 4.62
N GLY A 145 11.74 -5.83 5.82
CA GLY A 145 12.35 -6.85 6.70
C GLY A 145 11.79 -8.24 6.42
N HIS A 146 10.81 -8.35 5.53
CA HIS A 146 10.28 -9.64 5.09
C HIS A 146 11.08 -10.11 3.87
N GLU A 147 11.79 -11.22 4.03
CA GLU A 147 12.46 -11.93 2.95
C GLU A 147 11.73 -13.23 2.70
N ASP A 148 11.69 -13.62 1.44
CA ASP A 148 11.11 -14.89 1.01
C ASP A 148 11.97 -16.04 1.58
N PRO A 149 11.42 -16.94 2.41
CA PRO A 149 12.18 -18.06 3.00
C PRO A 149 12.76 -19.01 1.95
N GLU A 150 12.21 -19.03 0.73
CA GLU A 150 12.67 -19.91 -0.35
C GLU A 150 13.87 -19.31 -1.13
N LYS A 151 14.18 -18.03 -0.90
CA LYS A 151 15.36 -17.40 -1.51
C LYS A 151 16.57 -17.59 -0.61
N ASN A 152 17.54 -18.37 -1.10
CA ASN A 152 18.81 -18.64 -0.41
C ASN A 152 19.75 -17.42 -0.30
N GLU A 153 19.38 -16.25 -0.81
CA GLU A 153 20.19 -15.04 -0.78
C GLU A 153 19.53 -13.96 0.05
N GLU A 154 20.32 -13.32 0.89
CA GLU A 154 19.96 -12.12 1.65
C GLU A 154 19.69 -10.96 0.66
N ILE A 155 18.42 -10.61 0.44
CA ILE A 155 18.01 -9.59 -0.53
C ILE A 155 18.52 -8.21 -0.06
N VAL A 156 18.40 -7.92 1.25
CA VAL A 156 18.86 -6.67 1.85
C VAL A 156 20.24 -6.86 2.45
N LYS A 157 21.25 -6.24 1.87
CA LYS A 157 22.64 -6.28 2.37
C LYS A 157 22.79 -5.35 3.58
N TRP A 158 22.27 -5.76 4.73
CA TRP A 158 22.16 -4.97 5.96
C TRP A 158 23.45 -4.26 6.36
N LYS A 159 24.60 -4.97 6.40
CA LYS A 159 25.92 -4.40 6.76
C LYS A 159 26.38 -3.29 5.81
N LYS A 160 26.04 -3.37 4.52
CA LYS A 160 26.36 -2.31 3.56
C LYS A 160 25.42 -1.13 3.72
N LEU A 161 24.13 -1.42 3.90
CA LEU A 161 23.09 -0.42 4.05
C LEU A 161 23.33 0.45 5.30
N ALA A 162 23.63 -0.17 6.44
CA ALA A 162 23.92 0.51 7.70
C ALA A 162 25.13 1.46 7.63
N LYS A 163 26.04 1.26 6.67
CA LYS A 163 27.20 2.15 6.44
C LYS A 163 26.95 3.24 5.41
N SER A 164 25.82 3.19 4.69
CA SER A 164 25.59 4.03 3.50
C SER A 164 24.47 5.06 3.69
N VAL A 165 23.65 4.91 4.72
CA VAL A 165 22.51 5.79 4.97
C VAL A 165 22.37 6.13 6.44
N ASP A 166 21.82 7.31 6.75
CA ASP A 166 21.71 7.78 8.14
C ASP A 166 20.49 7.19 8.86
N THR A 167 19.40 6.96 8.15
CA THR A 167 18.17 6.40 8.71
C THR A 167 17.65 5.25 7.88
N ILE A 168 17.36 4.12 8.54
CA ILE A 168 16.75 2.94 7.92
C ILE A 168 15.37 2.74 8.52
N VAL A 169 14.33 2.75 7.68
CA VAL A 169 12.96 2.44 8.04
C VAL A 169 12.64 1.03 7.58
N ILE A 170 12.53 0.11 8.54
CA ILE A 170 12.30 -1.31 8.26
C ILE A 170 10.79 -1.60 8.32
N MET A 171 10.22 -1.92 7.17
CA MET A 171 8.82 -2.30 7.04
C MET A 171 8.68 -3.83 7.15
N MET A 172 7.59 -4.32 7.73
CA MET A 172 7.30 -5.77 7.84
C MET A 172 8.39 -6.60 8.54
N GLY A 173 9.24 -5.95 9.36
CA GLY A 173 10.43 -6.55 9.95
C GLY A 173 10.26 -7.11 11.37
N LEU A 174 9.08 -7.00 12.00
CA LEU A 174 8.91 -7.30 13.42
C LEU A 174 9.28 -8.74 13.78
N SER A 175 8.90 -9.71 12.98
CA SER A 175 9.21 -11.13 13.20
C SER A 175 10.70 -11.46 13.06
N ARG A 176 11.47 -10.61 12.38
CA ARG A 176 12.92 -10.79 12.13
C ARG A 176 13.80 -9.76 12.87
N LEU A 177 13.21 -8.96 13.75
CA LEU A 177 13.92 -7.89 14.44
C LEU A 177 15.18 -8.38 15.15
N GLY A 178 15.12 -9.52 15.84
CA GLY A 178 16.28 -10.11 16.54
C GLY A 178 17.42 -10.59 15.62
N ILE A 179 17.15 -10.76 14.33
CA ILE A 179 18.18 -11.11 13.31
C ILE A 179 18.74 -9.82 12.70
N ILE A 180 17.86 -8.89 12.35
CA ILE A 180 18.21 -7.65 11.66
C ILE A 180 19.04 -6.71 12.56
N SER A 181 18.85 -6.77 13.88
CA SER A 181 19.54 -5.92 14.86
C SER A 181 20.94 -6.41 15.26
N LYS A 182 21.42 -7.54 14.75
CA LYS A 182 22.77 -8.09 14.98
C LYS A 182 23.75 -7.66 13.89
#